data_f56097c352092922704837c05e8d9fe5
#
_entry.id   f56097c352092922704837c05e8d9fe5
#
_cell.length_a   1.000
_cell.length_b   1.000
_cell.length_c   1.000
_cell.angle_alpha   90.00
_cell.angle_beta   90.00
_cell.angle_gamma   90.00
#
_symmetry.space_group_name_H-M   'P 1'
#
loop_
_entity.id
_entity.type
_entity.pdbx_description
1 polymer ?
#
loop_
_entity_poly.entity_id
_entity_poly.type
_entity_poly.pdbx_seq_one_letter_code
_entity_poly.pdbx_strand_id
1 'polypeptide(L)'
;MPPFVRPRKFLEESKLALVTTGGVHLPEDARFDIDDPSGDCSYREIPTNAQTLTWTHAYYAPDRGYDLDAVFPLWTLHELAREDVVGELNHRHFSFMGAIHDPGPLARETAPEVAWKLVDDGVDAVLLTPS
;
A
#
# COMPACT_ATOMS: atom_id res chain seq x y z
N MET A 1 25.28 1.46 -3.55
CA MET A 1 24.54 0.18 -3.41
C MET A 1 23.22 0.44 -2.70
N PRO A 2 22.08 0.03 -3.26
CA PRO A 2 20.82 0.19 -2.54
C PRO A 2 20.83 -0.64 -1.24
N PRO A 3 20.13 -0.19 -0.20
CA PRO A 3 20.01 -0.96 1.03
C PRO A 3 19.33 -2.30 0.75
N PHE A 4 19.85 -3.34 1.39
CA PHE A 4 19.33 -4.69 1.23
C PHE A 4 19.26 -5.38 2.58
N VAL A 5 18.11 -5.94 2.89
CA VAL A 5 17.90 -6.74 4.10
C VAL A 5 17.36 -8.10 3.68
N ARG A 6 18.03 -9.16 4.11
CA ARG A 6 17.57 -10.51 3.82
C ARG A 6 16.31 -10.83 4.62
N PRO A 7 15.30 -11.45 4.00
CA PRO A 7 14.16 -11.97 4.75
C PRO A 7 14.63 -12.99 5.78
N ARG A 8 14.03 -12.95 6.98
CA ARG A 8 14.38 -13.87 8.07
C ARG A 8 13.54 -15.14 8.05
N LYS A 9 12.44 -15.13 7.32
CA LYS A 9 11.48 -16.23 7.26
C LYS A 9 11.13 -16.54 5.82
N PHE A 10 10.70 -17.76 5.56
CA PHE A 10 10.07 -18.10 4.30
C PHE A 10 8.72 -17.38 4.19
N LEU A 11 8.24 -17.19 2.96
CA LEU A 11 7.00 -16.46 2.71
C LEU A 11 5.80 -17.13 3.42
N GLU A 12 5.75 -18.44 3.44
CA GLU A 12 4.70 -19.21 4.11
C GLU A 12 4.68 -19.05 5.63
N GLU A 13 5.73 -18.46 6.19
CA GLU A 13 5.83 -18.17 7.63
C GLU A 13 5.75 -16.68 7.93
N SER A 14 5.67 -15.84 6.90
CA SER A 14 5.79 -14.39 7.02
C SER A 14 4.45 -13.70 7.18
N LYS A 15 4.45 -12.62 7.96
CA LYS A 15 3.37 -11.63 7.97
C LYS A 15 3.67 -10.62 6.87
N LEU A 16 2.75 -10.50 5.92
CA LEU A 16 2.90 -9.67 4.74
C LEU A 16 1.98 -8.45 4.80
N ALA A 17 2.50 -7.30 4.40
CA ALA A 17 1.71 -6.08 4.21
C ALA A 17 1.85 -5.57 2.78
N LEU A 18 0.83 -4.86 2.30
CA LEU A 18 0.85 -4.14 1.03
C LEU A 18 1.15 -2.67 1.25
N VAL A 19 1.99 -2.11 0.40
CA VAL A 19 2.17 -0.67 0.27
C VAL A 19 2.07 -0.32 -1.22
N THR A 20 1.14 0.54 -1.58
CA THR A 20 0.90 0.91 -2.97
C THR A 20 1.05 2.41 -3.19
N THR A 21 1.35 2.81 -4.42
CA THR A 21 1.28 4.21 -4.87
C THR A 21 0.08 4.45 -5.77
N GLY A 22 -0.90 3.56 -5.74
CA GLY A 22 -2.07 3.61 -6.60
C GLY A 22 -3.19 4.57 -6.19
N GLY A 23 -3.01 5.30 -5.08
CA GLY A 23 -4.04 6.21 -4.58
C GLY A 23 -5.29 5.52 -4.06
N VAL A 24 -5.17 4.28 -3.62
CA VAL A 24 -6.27 3.47 -3.10
C VAL A 24 -6.71 3.98 -1.74
N HIS A 25 -8.00 4.00 -1.48
CA HIS A 25 -8.56 4.39 -0.17
C HIS A 25 -9.95 3.81 0.02
N LEU A 26 -10.46 3.85 1.25
CA LEU A 26 -11.85 3.51 1.51
C LEU A 26 -12.75 4.58 0.93
N PRO A 27 -14.01 4.23 0.54
CA PRO A 27 -14.94 5.24 0.02
C PRO A 27 -15.22 6.39 1.00
N GLU A 28 -15.18 6.13 2.30
CA GLU A 28 -15.40 7.13 3.35
C GLU A 28 -14.17 7.96 3.70
N ASP A 29 -12.98 7.55 3.24
CA ASP A 29 -11.76 8.29 3.50
C ASP A 29 -11.71 9.60 2.68
N ALA A 30 -10.97 10.59 3.19
CA ALA A 30 -10.66 11.77 2.40
C ALA A 30 -9.88 11.36 1.15
N ARG A 31 -10.24 11.95 0.01
CA ARG A 31 -9.54 11.70 -1.26
C ARG A 31 -8.14 12.29 -1.22
N PHE A 32 -7.22 11.70 -1.97
CA PHE A 32 -5.93 12.33 -2.22
C PHE A 32 -6.11 13.63 -3.00
N ASP A 33 -5.29 14.62 -2.71
CA ASP A 33 -5.34 15.91 -3.39
C ASP A 33 -4.55 15.83 -4.70
N ILE A 34 -5.26 15.55 -5.80
CA ILE A 34 -4.66 15.44 -7.12
C ILE A 34 -4.35 16.80 -7.75
N ASP A 35 -4.83 17.89 -7.13
CA ASP A 35 -4.62 19.26 -7.61
C ASP A 35 -3.39 19.92 -6.96
N ASP A 36 -2.77 19.29 -6.00
CA ASP A 36 -1.56 19.80 -5.35
C ASP A 36 -0.39 19.76 -6.35
N PRO A 37 0.19 20.91 -6.72
CA PRO A 37 1.27 20.94 -7.70
C PRO A 37 2.54 20.22 -7.25
N SER A 38 2.79 20.11 -5.95
CA SER A 38 3.95 19.36 -5.43
C SER A 38 3.65 17.90 -5.18
N GLY A 39 2.39 17.49 -5.21
CA GLY A 39 1.93 16.14 -4.94
C GLY A 39 1.51 15.92 -3.50
N ASP A 40 0.53 15.08 -3.30
CA ASP A 40 0.00 14.73 -1.98
C ASP A 40 0.83 13.60 -1.39
N CYS A 41 1.64 13.89 -0.36
CA CYS A 41 2.51 12.92 0.29
C CYS A 41 1.83 12.19 1.45
N SER A 42 0.55 12.43 1.70
CA SER A 42 -0.20 11.71 2.73
C SER A 42 -0.44 10.26 2.32
N TYR A 43 -0.84 9.45 3.28
CA TYR A 43 -1.19 8.05 3.03
C TYR A 43 -2.51 7.70 3.68
N ARG A 44 -3.06 6.55 3.28
CA ARG A 44 -4.26 5.99 3.90
C ARG A 44 -3.93 4.61 4.44
N GLU A 45 -4.53 4.26 5.56
CA GLU A 45 -4.47 2.92 6.12
C GLU A 45 -5.69 2.14 5.63
N ILE A 46 -5.46 0.95 5.09
CA ILE A 46 -6.52 0.12 4.56
C ILE A 46 -6.59 -1.16 5.38
N PRO A 47 -7.69 -1.40 6.10
CA PRO A 47 -7.81 -2.62 6.89
C PRO A 47 -7.84 -3.84 5.97
N THR A 48 -7.24 -4.93 6.42
CA THR A 48 -7.16 -6.16 5.64
C THR A 48 -8.53 -6.78 5.35
N ASN A 49 -9.53 -6.44 6.17
CA ASN A 49 -10.92 -6.90 5.98
C ASN A 49 -11.78 -5.92 5.18
N ALA A 50 -11.19 -4.91 4.53
CA ALA A 50 -11.93 -3.98 3.69
C ALA A 50 -12.66 -4.73 2.58
N GLN A 51 -13.94 -4.43 2.37
CA GLN A 51 -14.76 -5.08 1.34
C GLN A 51 -14.95 -4.19 0.13
N THR A 52 -14.88 -2.89 0.30
CA THR A 52 -15.06 -1.92 -0.77
C THR A 52 -13.91 -0.94 -0.77
N LEU A 53 -13.25 -0.80 -1.91
CA LEU A 53 -12.14 0.12 -2.11
C LEU A 53 -12.40 0.97 -3.34
N THR A 54 -11.86 2.19 -3.34
CA THR A 54 -11.83 3.07 -4.50
C THR A 54 -10.44 3.67 -4.62
N TRP A 55 -10.23 4.56 -5.57
CA TRP A 55 -8.93 5.19 -5.76
C TRP A 55 -9.09 6.61 -6.28
N THR A 56 -8.08 7.42 -6.02
CA THR A 56 -7.95 8.77 -6.55
C THR A 56 -6.52 8.91 -7.07
N HIS A 57 -6.35 9.06 -8.38
CA HIS A 57 -5.03 9.13 -8.99
C HIS A 57 -5.02 10.19 -10.08
N ALA A 58 -3.90 10.94 -10.19
CA ALA A 58 -3.78 12.04 -11.13
C ALA A 58 -3.88 11.61 -12.60
N TYR A 59 -3.52 10.36 -12.89
CA TYR A 59 -3.43 9.88 -14.28
C TYR A 59 -4.54 8.91 -14.67
N TYR A 60 -5.37 8.46 -13.74
CA TYR A 60 -6.36 7.42 -14.00
C TYR A 60 -7.75 7.84 -13.54
N ALA A 61 -8.72 7.72 -14.45
CA ALA A 61 -10.11 7.95 -14.13
C ALA A 61 -10.76 6.66 -13.60
N PRO A 62 -11.61 6.74 -12.58
CA PRO A 62 -12.24 5.57 -11.97
C PRO A 62 -13.11 4.72 -12.91
N ASP A 63 -13.59 5.28 -14.00
CA ASP A 63 -14.53 4.65 -14.91
C ASP A 63 -13.89 3.92 -16.10
N ARG A 64 -12.57 3.78 -16.12
CA ARG A 64 -11.84 3.22 -17.27
C ARG A 64 -11.54 1.73 -17.17
N GLY A 65 -12.35 0.96 -16.44
CA GLY A 65 -12.15 -0.47 -16.32
C GLY A 65 -10.85 -0.86 -15.64
N TYR A 66 -10.41 -0.04 -14.73
CA TYR A 66 -9.17 -0.23 -13.98
C TYR A 66 -9.29 -1.42 -13.04
N ASP A 67 -8.40 -2.39 -13.19
CA ASP A 67 -8.38 -3.54 -12.31
C ASP A 67 -7.65 -3.17 -11.01
N LEU A 68 -8.42 -2.90 -9.97
CA LEU A 68 -7.87 -2.51 -8.68
C LEU A 68 -7.00 -3.61 -8.07
N ASP A 69 -7.35 -4.89 -8.28
CA ASP A 69 -6.55 -6.00 -7.73
C ASP A 69 -5.17 -6.09 -8.40
N ALA A 70 -4.99 -5.55 -9.60
CA ALA A 70 -3.68 -5.48 -10.23
C ALA A 70 -2.74 -4.48 -9.56
N VAL A 71 -3.29 -3.44 -8.93
CA VAL A 71 -2.52 -2.38 -8.27
C VAL A 71 -2.47 -2.59 -6.77
N PHE A 72 -3.55 -3.10 -6.20
CA PHE A 72 -3.65 -3.39 -4.78
C PHE A 72 -4.25 -4.78 -4.60
N PRO A 73 -3.42 -5.84 -4.72
CA PRO A 73 -3.90 -7.22 -4.83
C PRO A 73 -4.33 -7.84 -3.48
N LEU A 74 -5.19 -7.14 -2.75
CA LEU A 74 -5.64 -7.59 -1.43
C LEU A 74 -6.44 -8.88 -1.53
N TRP A 75 -7.34 -8.98 -2.50
CA TRP A 75 -8.17 -10.18 -2.69
C TRP A 75 -7.31 -11.40 -3.05
N THR A 76 -6.35 -11.21 -3.94
CA THR A 76 -5.41 -12.27 -4.32
C THR A 76 -4.56 -12.70 -3.13
N LEU A 77 -4.11 -11.76 -2.31
CA LEU A 77 -3.34 -12.10 -1.12
C LEU A 77 -4.16 -12.86 -0.07
N HIS A 78 -5.45 -12.57 0.06
CA HIS A 78 -6.33 -13.36 0.91
C HIS A 78 -6.38 -14.82 0.44
N GLU A 79 -6.47 -15.06 -0.86
CA GLU A 79 -6.45 -16.42 -1.40
C GLU A 79 -5.12 -17.11 -1.13
N LEU A 80 -4.01 -16.43 -1.34
CA LEU A 80 -2.68 -16.98 -1.08
C LEU A 80 -2.47 -17.30 0.41
N ALA A 81 -3.02 -16.49 1.30
CA ALA A 81 -2.98 -16.78 2.73
C ALA A 81 -3.81 -18.01 3.09
N ARG A 82 -4.98 -18.18 2.45
CA ARG A 82 -5.82 -19.38 2.65
C ARG A 82 -5.15 -20.65 2.12
N GLU A 83 -4.31 -20.53 1.09
CA GLU A 83 -3.57 -21.65 0.50
C GLU A 83 -2.21 -21.87 1.16
N ASP A 84 -1.91 -21.17 2.24
CA ASP A 84 -0.65 -21.24 2.99
C ASP A 84 0.60 -20.84 2.18
N VAL A 85 0.43 -20.09 1.09
CA VAL A 85 1.55 -19.52 0.33
C VAL A 85 2.16 -18.35 1.09
N VAL A 86 1.32 -17.58 1.79
CA VAL A 86 1.70 -16.49 2.70
C VAL A 86 1.26 -16.90 4.10
N GLY A 87 2.09 -16.66 5.10
CA GLY A 87 1.79 -17.06 6.48
C GLY A 87 0.57 -16.36 7.04
N GLU A 88 0.55 -15.04 6.98
CA GLU A 88 -0.61 -14.23 7.33
C GLU A 88 -0.53 -12.85 6.69
N LEU A 89 -1.66 -12.18 6.58
CA LEU A 89 -1.69 -10.78 6.18
C LEU A 89 -1.69 -9.90 7.41
N ASN A 90 -0.98 -8.76 7.32
CA ASN A 90 -1.08 -7.74 8.36
C ASN A 90 -2.52 -7.23 8.44
N HIS A 91 -2.93 -6.74 9.62
CA HIS A 91 -4.29 -6.25 9.82
C HIS A 91 -4.57 -4.94 9.07
N ARG A 92 -3.53 -4.25 8.61
CA ARG A 92 -3.64 -3.02 7.83
C ARG A 92 -2.57 -2.96 6.75
N HIS A 93 -2.88 -2.24 5.69
CA HIS A 93 -1.99 -1.97 4.57
C HIS A 93 -1.94 -0.46 4.35
N PHE A 94 -1.05 0.01 3.48
CA PHE A 94 -0.82 1.45 3.32
C PHE A 94 -0.88 1.84 1.86
N SER A 95 -1.49 3.00 1.60
CA SER A 95 -1.65 3.52 0.24
C SER A 95 -1.19 4.96 0.17
N PHE A 96 -0.33 5.22 -0.80
CA PHE A 96 0.16 6.55 -1.17
C PHE A 96 -0.35 6.94 -2.55
N MET A 97 -0.17 8.21 -2.88
CA MET A 97 -0.36 8.73 -4.22
C MET A 97 0.93 8.55 -5.02
N GLY A 98 0.82 8.34 -6.35
CA GLY A 98 1.99 8.10 -7.21
C GLY A 98 2.60 9.34 -7.83
N ALA A 99 1.78 10.37 -8.12
CA ALA A 99 2.24 11.57 -8.80
C ALA A 99 2.73 12.62 -7.80
N ILE A 100 3.95 12.43 -7.28
CA ILE A 100 4.55 13.31 -6.28
C ILE A 100 5.78 13.99 -6.87
N HIS A 101 5.66 15.28 -7.18
CA HIS A 101 6.73 16.07 -7.78
C HIS A 101 7.77 16.53 -6.76
N ASP A 102 7.34 16.79 -5.52
CA ASP A 102 8.24 17.07 -4.41
C ASP A 102 8.17 15.94 -3.39
N PRO A 103 9.10 14.97 -3.46
CA PRO A 103 9.10 13.83 -2.55
C PRO A 103 9.73 14.13 -1.18
N GLY A 104 10.12 15.38 -0.90
CA GLY A 104 10.75 15.74 0.37
C GLY A 104 9.92 15.35 1.59
N PRO A 105 8.65 15.78 1.70
CA PRO A 105 7.79 15.40 2.83
C PRO A 105 7.57 13.88 2.91
N LEU A 106 7.47 13.20 1.77
CA LEU A 106 7.36 11.75 1.74
C LEU A 106 8.59 11.09 2.37
N ALA A 107 9.78 11.52 1.94
CA ALA A 107 11.02 10.92 2.42
C ALA A 107 11.31 11.23 3.88
N ARG A 108 10.94 12.43 4.35
CA ARG A 108 11.26 12.87 5.72
C ARG A 108 10.21 12.53 6.75
N GLU A 109 8.96 12.41 6.35
CA GLU A 109 7.82 12.31 7.29
C GLU A 109 6.98 11.05 7.07
N THR A 110 6.27 10.96 5.96
CA THR A 110 5.24 9.93 5.81
C THR A 110 5.79 8.54 5.52
N ALA A 111 6.85 8.40 4.75
CA ALA A 111 7.46 7.08 4.52
C ALA A 111 8.10 6.51 5.79
N PRO A 112 8.88 7.30 6.57
CA PRO A 112 9.37 6.82 7.86
C PRO A 112 8.25 6.45 8.82
N GLU A 113 7.16 7.22 8.85
CA GLU A 113 6.02 6.91 9.71
C GLU A 113 5.39 5.56 9.36
N VAL A 114 5.18 5.29 8.07
CA VAL A 114 4.66 3.99 7.61
C VAL A 114 5.64 2.88 7.95
N ALA A 115 6.93 3.09 7.75
CA ALA A 115 7.95 2.10 8.09
C ALA A 115 7.90 1.72 9.57
N TRP A 116 7.77 2.70 10.45
CA TRP A 116 7.62 2.45 11.88
C TRP A 116 6.35 1.68 12.23
N LYS A 117 5.23 1.99 11.57
CA LYS A 117 3.97 1.26 11.77
C LYS A 117 4.11 -0.19 11.33
N LEU A 118 4.79 -0.45 10.22
CA LEU A 118 5.04 -1.82 9.75
C LEU A 118 5.90 -2.61 10.74
N VAL A 119 6.97 -2.00 11.25
CA VAL A 119 7.81 -2.62 12.28
C VAL A 119 7.01 -2.91 13.55
N ASP A 120 6.22 -1.94 13.98
CA ASP A 120 5.40 -2.04 15.18
C ASP A 120 4.35 -3.16 15.06
N ASP A 121 3.83 -3.36 13.85
CA ASP A 121 2.87 -4.44 13.56
C ASP A 121 3.53 -5.83 13.46
N GLY A 122 4.86 -5.90 13.46
CA GLY A 122 5.57 -7.17 13.31
C GLY A 122 5.57 -7.72 11.90
N VAL A 123 5.51 -6.85 10.89
CA VAL A 123 5.52 -7.26 9.48
C VAL A 123 6.90 -7.80 9.10
N ASP A 124 6.93 -8.95 8.46
CA ASP A 124 8.16 -9.61 8.00
C ASP A 124 8.55 -9.25 6.59
N ALA A 125 7.55 -8.98 5.74
CA ALA A 125 7.77 -8.65 4.32
C ALA A 125 6.71 -7.67 3.83
N VAL A 126 7.09 -6.82 2.89
CA VAL A 126 6.22 -5.83 2.28
C VAL A 126 6.21 -6.03 0.78
N LEU A 127 5.03 -6.09 0.19
CA LEU A 127 4.86 -6.05 -1.26
C LEU A 127 4.57 -4.60 -1.66
N LEU A 128 5.48 -4.02 -2.47
CA LEU A 128 5.32 -2.68 -3.00
C LEU A 128 4.70 -2.77 -4.39
N THR A 129 3.57 -2.11 -4.59
CA THR A 129 2.88 -2.11 -5.89
C THR A 129 2.83 -0.71 -6.45
N PRO A 130 3.51 -0.46 -7.58
CA PRO A 130 3.51 0.84 -8.23
C PRO A 130 2.26 1.05 -9.08
N SER A 131 2.01 2.30 -9.39
CA SER A 131 0.96 2.67 -10.33
C SER A 131 1.44 3.79 -11.24
#